data_26a3c18b3308cc6b34c7182e028ccb69
#
_entry.id   26a3c18b3308cc6b34c7182e028ccb69
#
_cell.length_a   1.000
_cell.length_b   1.000
_cell.length_c   1.000
_cell.angle_alpha   90.00
_cell.angle_beta   90.00
_cell.angle_gamma   90.00
#
_symmetry.space_group_name_H-M   'P 1'
#
loop_
_entity.id
_entity.type
_entity.pdbx_description
1 polymer ?
#
loop_
_entity_poly.entity_id
_entity_poly.type
_entity_poly.pdbx_seq_one_letter_code
_entity_poly.pdbx_strand_id
1 'polypeptide(L)'
;IKMSTEFIATEPTMQDILTSKYPILLIDESQDTKKELIDALLIVCEKYGEKFIVGMFGDTMQKIYNDGKDNLAKCIPDNWVKPVKIMNHRSAKRIVTLANSIRSSVDDQKQQARSDAEEGTVRLFITSKSNNKEYVEKRVAEMMVQDTGDIGWNDEEDYKSLILEHHMAASRFGFSELYMPLSNS
;
A
#
# COMPACT_ATOMS: atom_id res chain seq x y z
N ILE A 1 -7.64 -4.35 20.78
CA ILE A 1 -8.39 -4.26 19.52
C ILE A 1 -9.55 -5.24 19.51
N LYS A 2 -9.40 -6.58 19.74
CA LYS A 2 -10.52 -7.54 19.72
C LYS A 2 -11.70 -7.13 20.60
N MET A 3 -11.45 -6.74 21.85
CA MET A 3 -12.50 -6.30 22.77
C MET A 3 -13.22 -5.04 22.27
N SER A 4 -12.49 -4.06 21.73
CA SER A 4 -13.10 -2.82 21.22
C SER A 4 -13.98 -3.06 19.97
N THR A 5 -13.56 -3.95 19.09
CA THR A 5 -14.34 -4.31 17.89
C THR A 5 -15.59 -5.09 18.24
N GLU A 6 -15.52 -5.97 19.23
CA GLU A 6 -16.68 -6.70 19.75
C GLU A 6 -17.71 -5.74 20.35
N PHE A 7 -17.30 -4.77 21.16
CA PHE A 7 -18.20 -3.74 21.71
C PHE A 7 -18.87 -2.91 20.61
N ILE A 8 -18.11 -2.51 19.57
CA ILE A 8 -18.71 -1.81 18.43
C ILE A 8 -19.73 -2.68 17.70
N ALA A 9 -19.47 -3.97 17.56
CA ALA A 9 -20.37 -4.88 16.85
C ALA A 9 -21.65 -5.20 17.65
N THR A 10 -21.57 -5.32 19.00
CA THR A 10 -22.63 -5.90 19.82
C THR A 10 -23.34 -4.93 20.75
N GLU A 11 -22.64 -3.89 21.26
CA GLU A 11 -23.14 -3.03 22.32
C GLU A 11 -23.86 -1.79 21.79
N PRO A 12 -25.21 -1.68 21.92
CA PRO A 12 -25.99 -0.57 21.39
C PRO A 12 -25.53 0.80 21.90
N THR A 13 -25.18 0.89 23.18
CA THR A 13 -24.68 2.15 23.78
C THR A 13 -23.39 2.62 23.12
N MET A 14 -22.46 1.70 22.81
CA MET A 14 -21.23 2.03 22.12
C MET A 14 -21.51 2.50 20.68
N GLN A 15 -22.45 1.84 20.00
CA GLN A 15 -22.87 2.21 18.66
C GLN A 15 -23.51 3.60 18.64
N ASP A 16 -24.38 3.92 19.61
CA ASP A 16 -25.00 5.23 19.76
C ASP A 16 -23.97 6.33 20.03
N ILE A 17 -22.99 6.06 20.90
CA ILE A 17 -21.88 7.00 21.14
C ILE A 17 -21.05 7.21 19.87
N LEU A 18 -20.69 6.14 19.18
CA LEU A 18 -19.89 6.20 17.97
C LEU A 18 -20.59 7.04 16.89
N THR A 19 -21.85 6.73 16.60
CA THR A 19 -22.62 7.38 15.52
C THR A 19 -22.98 8.83 15.86
N SER A 20 -23.24 9.12 17.14
CA SER A 20 -23.53 10.49 17.57
C SER A 20 -22.30 11.38 17.57
N LYS A 21 -21.15 10.84 17.98
CA LYS A 21 -19.90 11.60 18.08
C LYS A 21 -19.18 11.71 16.73
N TYR A 22 -19.25 10.65 15.92
CA TYR A 22 -18.56 10.52 14.64
C TYR A 22 -19.52 10.03 13.55
N PRO A 23 -20.48 10.87 13.11
CA PRO A 23 -21.48 10.47 12.12
C PRO A 23 -20.87 10.15 10.74
N ILE A 24 -19.64 10.62 10.49
CA ILE A 24 -18.87 10.33 9.29
C ILE A 24 -17.50 9.79 9.73
N LEU A 25 -17.18 8.59 9.28
CA LEU A 25 -15.90 7.94 9.54
C LEU A 25 -15.19 7.66 8.20
N LEU A 26 -13.99 8.17 8.06
CA LEU A 26 -13.14 7.94 6.88
C LEU A 26 -11.96 7.07 7.28
N ILE A 27 -11.75 5.97 6.55
CA ILE A 27 -10.69 4.99 6.79
C ILE A 27 -9.74 5.03 5.61
N ASP A 28 -8.52 5.45 5.86
CA ASP A 28 -7.44 5.36 4.88
C ASP A 28 -6.72 4.00 4.99
N GLU A 29 -6.09 3.55 3.90
CA GLU A 29 -5.45 2.22 3.79
C GLU A 29 -6.37 1.08 4.28
N SER A 30 -7.63 1.14 3.87
CA SER A 30 -8.68 0.23 4.36
C SER A 30 -8.38 -1.25 4.09
N GLN A 31 -7.56 -1.59 3.08
CA GLN A 31 -7.12 -2.96 2.78
C GLN A 31 -6.24 -3.55 3.90
N ASP A 32 -5.56 -2.71 4.69
CA ASP A 32 -4.71 -3.10 5.82
C ASP A 32 -5.41 -2.94 7.18
N THR A 33 -6.64 -2.46 7.18
CA THR A 33 -7.45 -2.37 8.40
C THR A 33 -7.93 -3.76 8.81
N LYS A 34 -7.84 -4.07 10.11
CA LYS A 34 -8.24 -5.37 10.65
C LYS A 34 -9.66 -5.74 10.25
N LYS A 35 -9.83 -6.98 9.77
CA LYS A 35 -11.11 -7.48 9.28
C LYS A 35 -12.24 -7.37 10.31
N GLU A 36 -11.94 -7.62 11.60
CA GLU A 36 -12.94 -7.53 12.66
C GLU A 36 -13.47 -6.10 12.84
N LEU A 37 -12.61 -5.09 12.65
CA LEU A 37 -13.04 -3.69 12.71
C LEU A 37 -13.91 -3.32 11.51
N ILE A 38 -13.53 -3.73 10.32
CA ILE A 38 -14.34 -3.52 9.11
C ILE A 38 -15.72 -4.17 9.27
N ASP A 39 -15.76 -5.42 9.74
CA ASP A 39 -17.02 -6.15 9.96
C ASP A 39 -17.92 -5.45 10.98
N ALA A 40 -17.36 -5.01 12.11
CA ALA A 40 -18.08 -4.25 13.12
C ALA A 40 -18.66 -2.94 12.58
N LEU A 41 -17.90 -2.20 11.79
CA LEU A 41 -18.35 -0.94 11.19
C LEU A 41 -19.45 -1.15 10.13
N LEU A 42 -19.37 -2.23 9.34
CA LEU A 42 -20.44 -2.58 8.38
C LEU A 42 -21.74 -2.91 9.11
N ILE A 43 -21.70 -3.63 10.23
CA ILE A 43 -22.88 -3.89 11.09
C ILE A 43 -23.49 -2.57 11.56
N VAL A 44 -22.68 -1.62 12.02
CA VAL A 44 -23.18 -0.32 12.46
C VAL A 44 -23.78 0.46 11.30
N CYS A 45 -23.15 0.45 10.12
CA CYS A 45 -23.69 1.10 8.92
C CYS A 45 -25.05 0.55 8.53
N GLU A 46 -25.22 -0.77 8.53
CA GLU A 46 -26.48 -1.43 8.23
C GLU A 46 -27.59 -1.03 9.22
N LYS A 47 -27.25 -1.00 10.52
CA LYS A 47 -28.21 -0.70 11.57
C LYS A 47 -28.63 0.76 11.62
N TYR A 48 -27.70 1.69 11.43
CA TYR A 48 -27.95 3.14 11.61
C TYR A 48 -28.27 3.87 10.29
N GLY A 49 -28.03 3.23 9.15
CA GLY A 49 -28.34 3.79 7.84
C GLY A 49 -27.71 5.18 7.62
N GLU A 50 -28.52 6.15 7.21
CA GLU A 50 -28.07 7.51 6.90
C GLU A 50 -27.44 8.29 8.09
N LYS A 51 -27.58 7.79 9.31
CA LYS A 51 -27.02 8.43 10.49
C LYS A 51 -25.53 8.15 10.68
N PHE A 52 -24.99 7.14 9.98
CA PHE A 52 -23.59 6.77 10.07
C PHE A 52 -23.02 6.45 8.71
N ILE A 53 -22.11 7.27 8.24
CA ILE A 53 -21.48 7.17 6.93
C ILE A 53 -20.05 6.72 7.10
N VAL A 54 -19.66 5.67 6.39
CA VAL A 54 -18.27 5.20 6.33
C VAL A 54 -17.73 5.36 4.92
N GLY A 55 -16.58 6.04 4.80
CA GLY A 55 -15.79 6.11 3.58
C GLY A 55 -14.53 5.27 3.73
N MET A 56 -14.29 4.36 2.79
CA MET A 56 -13.11 3.50 2.75
C MET A 56 -12.23 3.90 1.58
N PHE A 57 -10.97 4.24 1.86
CA PHE A 57 -9.96 4.57 0.86
C PHE A 57 -8.87 3.51 0.92
N GLY A 58 -8.45 3.03 -0.24
CA GLY A 58 -7.41 2.01 -0.29
C GLY A 58 -7.26 1.38 -1.67
N ASP A 59 -6.25 0.54 -1.78
CA ASP A 59 -5.97 -0.25 -2.97
C ASP A 59 -5.67 -1.70 -2.57
N THR A 60 -6.48 -2.63 -3.01
CA THR A 60 -6.33 -4.07 -2.68
C THR A 60 -4.98 -4.65 -3.09
N MET A 61 -4.34 -4.08 -4.12
CA MET A 61 -2.99 -4.48 -4.55
C MET A 61 -1.88 -4.02 -3.59
N GLN A 62 -2.16 -3.05 -2.72
CA GLN A 62 -1.20 -2.53 -1.76
C GLN A 62 -1.33 -3.19 -0.37
N LYS A 63 -2.17 -4.22 -0.26
CA LYS A 63 -2.32 -4.96 1.00
C LYS A 63 -1.00 -5.62 1.40
N ILE A 64 -0.50 -5.26 2.59
CA ILE A 64 0.76 -5.78 3.15
C ILE A 64 0.54 -6.61 4.42
N TYR A 65 -0.59 -6.45 5.11
CA TYR A 65 -0.91 -7.18 6.34
C TYR A 65 -1.91 -8.31 6.09
N ASN A 66 -1.61 -9.49 6.64
CA ASN A 66 -2.46 -10.68 6.49
C ASN A 66 -3.76 -10.63 7.31
N ASP A 67 -3.86 -9.73 8.30
CA ASP A 67 -5.05 -9.57 9.15
C ASP A 67 -6.08 -8.57 8.61
N GLY A 68 -5.80 -7.93 7.48
CA GLY A 68 -6.76 -7.14 6.73
C GLY A 68 -7.84 -8.01 6.07
N LYS A 69 -9.00 -7.41 5.80
CA LYS A 69 -10.14 -8.15 5.22
C LYS A 69 -9.86 -8.56 3.78
N ASP A 70 -9.90 -9.88 3.52
CA ASP A 70 -9.75 -10.41 2.17
C ASP A 70 -10.95 -10.03 1.31
N ASN A 71 -10.67 -9.72 0.04
CA ASN A 71 -11.70 -9.34 -0.93
C ASN A 71 -12.62 -8.21 -0.43
N LEU A 72 -12.06 -7.21 0.27
CA LEU A 72 -12.82 -6.09 0.85
C LEU A 72 -13.83 -5.49 -0.13
N ALA A 73 -13.45 -5.28 -1.39
CA ALA A 73 -14.32 -4.74 -2.43
C ALA A 73 -15.62 -5.56 -2.66
N LYS A 74 -15.57 -6.88 -2.42
CA LYS A 74 -16.74 -7.77 -2.53
C LYS A 74 -17.62 -7.79 -1.27
N CYS A 75 -17.07 -7.33 -0.15
CA CYS A 75 -17.79 -7.27 1.12
C CYS A 75 -18.55 -5.95 1.31
N ILE A 76 -18.27 -4.95 0.48
CA ILE A 76 -18.95 -3.66 0.52
C ILE A 76 -20.33 -3.81 -0.13
N PRO A 77 -21.41 -3.36 0.54
CA PRO A 77 -22.76 -3.45 0.02
C PRO A 77 -22.93 -2.88 -1.40
N ASP A 78 -23.79 -3.46 -2.21
CA ASP A 78 -23.96 -3.06 -3.61
C ASP A 78 -24.55 -1.66 -3.79
N ASN A 79 -25.28 -1.17 -2.80
CA ASN A 79 -25.83 0.19 -2.77
C ASN A 79 -24.81 1.29 -2.43
N TRP A 80 -23.58 0.91 -2.09
CA TRP A 80 -22.51 1.89 -1.85
C TRP A 80 -21.90 2.38 -3.16
N VAL A 81 -21.59 3.66 -3.21
CA VAL A 81 -20.86 4.26 -4.33
C VAL A 81 -19.38 3.82 -4.26
N LYS A 82 -18.88 3.29 -5.37
CA LYS A 82 -17.50 2.75 -5.47
C LYS A 82 -16.70 3.55 -6.52
N PRO A 83 -16.33 4.82 -6.24
CA PRO A 83 -15.55 5.62 -7.19
C PRO A 83 -14.13 5.07 -7.32
N VAL A 84 -13.64 4.97 -8.55
CA VAL A 84 -12.28 4.53 -8.85
C VAL A 84 -11.44 5.73 -9.30
N LYS A 85 -10.27 5.93 -8.70
CA LYS A 85 -9.30 6.93 -9.14
C LYS A 85 -8.46 6.36 -10.29
N ILE A 86 -8.69 6.86 -11.48
CA ILE A 86 -7.99 6.44 -12.69
C ILE A 86 -6.71 7.27 -12.92
N MET A 87 -6.74 8.58 -12.62
CA MET A 87 -5.62 9.46 -12.88
C MET A 87 -4.49 9.30 -11.86
N ASN A 88 -3.30 8.96 -12.34
CA ASN A 88 -2.07 8.96 -11.56
C ASN A 88 -1.35 10.31 -11.72
N HIS A 89 -1.31 11.07 -10.62
CA HIS A 89 -0.71 12.41 -10.59
C HIS A 89 0.78 12.42 -10.18
N ARG A 90 1.33 11.27 -9.79
CA ARG A 90 2.66 11.18 -9.16
C ARG A 90 3.72 10.56 -10.05
N SER A 91 3.33 9.71 -10.99
CA SER A 91 4.29 8.86 -11.69
C SER A 91 4.42 9.22 -13.17
N ALA A 92 5.62 9.05 -13.71
CA ALA A 92 5.90 9.16 -15.12
C ALA A 92 5.15 8.08 -15.94
N LYS A 93 4.93 8.32 -17.23
CA LYS A 93 4.12 7.46 -18.13
C LYS A 93 4.58 6.00 -18.14
N ARG A 94 5.89 5.76 -18.27
CA ARG A 94 6.44 4.37 -18.29
C ARG A 94 6.24 3.64 -16.97
N ILE A 95 6.29 4.35 -15.84
CA ILE A 95 6.04 3.76 -14.53
C ILE A 95 4.58 3.35 -14.41
N VAL A 96 3.65 4.20 -14.85
CA VAL A 96 2.21 3.87 -14.89
C VAL A 96 1.95 2.66 -15.80
N THR A 97 2.60 2.60 -16.96
CA THR A 97 2.50 1.47 -17.89
C THR A 97 2.99 0.17 -17.25
N LEU A 98 4.14 0.20 -16.56
CA LEU A 98 4.67 -0.96 -15.85
C LEU A 98 3.72 -1.40 -14.71
N ALA A 99 3.24 -0.45 -13.90
CA ALA A 99 2.31 -0.73 -12.82
C ALA A 99 1.02 -1.39 -13.34
N ASN A 100 0.46 -0.89 -14.43
CA ASN A 100 -0.70 -1.49 -15.09
C ASN A 100 -0.42 -2.91 -15.62
N SER A 101 0.77 -3.14 -16.15
CA SER A 101 1.18 -4.47 -16.65
C SER A 101 1.27 -5.49 -15.51
N ILE A 102 1.82 -5.10 -14.38
CA ILE A 102 1.88 -5.94 -13.18
C ILE A 102 0.46 -6.20 -12.65
N ARG A 103 -0.36 -5.14 -12.57
CA ARG A 103 -1.72 -5.20 -12.04
C ARG A 103 -2.67 -6.05 -12.89
N SER A 104 -2.48 -6.10 -14.20
CA SER A 104 -3.34 -6.85 -15.13
C SER A 104 -3.44 -8.35 -14.85
N SER A 105 -2.49 -8.89 -14.07
CA SER A 105 -2.54 -10.29 -13.61
C SER A 105 -3.51 -10.51 -12.41
N VAL A 106 -4.01 -9.45 -11.79
CA VAL A 106 -4.81 -9.51 -10.56
C VAL A 106 -6.19 -8.92 -10.73
N ASP A 107 -6.30 -7.76 -11.37
CA ASP A 107 -7.58 -7.09 -11.63
C ASP A 107 -7.54 -6.28 -12.96
N ASP A 108 -8.71 -5.78 -13.36
CA ASP A 108 -8.88 -5.00 -14.59
C ASP A 108 -8.71 -3.49 -14.38
N GLN A 109 -8.33 -3.05 -13.16
CA GLN A 109 -8.18 -1.63 -12.88
C GLN A 109 -6.90 -1.08 -13.53
N LYS A 110 -7.07 -0.01 -14.30
CA LYS A 110 -5.95 0.66 -14.98
C LYS A 110 -5.87 2.11 -14.57
N GLN A 111 -4.67 2.56 -14.32
CA GLN A 111 -4.36 3.96 -14.10
C GLN A 111 -3.93 4.64 -15.41
N GLN A 112 -4.16 5.94 -15.48
CA GLN A 112 -3.72 6.78 -16.58
C GLN A 112 -2.74 7.83 -16.05
N ALA A 113 -1.60 7.96 -16.70
CA ALA A 113 -0.70 9.07 -16.41
C ALA A 113 -1.32 10.40 -16.88
N ARG A 114 -0.96 11.50 -16.23
CA ARG A 114 -1.32 12.84 -16.71
C ARG A 114 -0.81 13.04 -18.14
N SER A 115 -1.52 13.81 -18.94
CA SER A 115 -1.11 14.12 -20.32
C SER A 115 0.24 14.85 -20.41
N ASP A 116 0.51 15.70 -19.41
CA ASP A 116 1.74 16.48 -19.25
C ASP A 116 2.83 15.76 -18.40
N ALA A 117 2.59 14.50 -18.00
CA ALA A 117 3.59 13.73 -17.28
C ALA A 117 4.79 13.42 -18.21
N GLU A 118 5.98 13.41 -17.63
CA GLU A 118 7.20 12.99 -18.31
C GLU A 118 7.12 11.53 -18.75
N GLU A 119 7.90 11.17 -19.76
CA GLU A 119 7.98 9.79 -20.24
C GLU A 119 8.53 8.86 -19.15
N GLY A 120 9.59 9.28 -18.48
CA GLY A 120 10.26 8.53 -17.42
C GLY A 120 11.10 7.36 -17.94
N THR A 121 11.81 6.72 -17.03
CA THR A 121 12.69 5.59 -17.35
C THR A 121 12.42 4.41 -16.41
N VAL A 122 12.37 3.22 -16.98
CA VAL A 122 12.28 1.95 -16.25
C VAL A 122 13.37 1.04 -16.79
N ARG A 123 14.18 0.45 -15.92
CA ARG A 123 15.24 -0.52 -16.25
C ARG A 123 15.18 -1.71 -15.32
N LEU A 124 15.45 -2.88 -15.88
CA LEU A 124 15.62 -4.13 -15.13
C LEU A 124 17.08 -4.57 -15.26
N PHE A 125 17.75 -4.69 -14.13
CA PHE A 125 19.11 -5.21 -14.06
C PHE A 125 19.10 -6.60 -13.47
N ILE A 126 19.71 -7.55 -14.18
CA ILE A 126 19.79 -8.96 -13.75
C ILE A 126 21.25 -9.27 -13.46
N THR A 127 21.52 -9.76 -12.26
CA THR A 127 22.89 -10.10 -11.83
C THR A 127 22.94 -11.48 -11.19
N SER A 128 24.13 -12.08 -11.12
CA SER A 128 24.33 -13.34 -10.39
C SER A 128 24.18 -13.11 -8.87
N LYS A 129 23.57 -14.08 -8.20
CA LYS A 129 23.44 -14.09 -6.73
C LYS A 129 24.78 -14.04 -6.00
N SER A 130 25.87 -14.50 -6.65
CA SER A 130 27.22 -14.50 -6.09
C SER A 130 27.94 -13.15 -6.15
N ASN A 131 27.40 -12.17 -6.87
CA ASN A 131 28.02 -10.85 -6.98
C ASN A 131 27.88 -10.06 -5.66
N ASN A 132 28.90 -9.22 -5.38
CA ASN A 132 28.80 -8.27 -4.29
C ASN A 132 27.69 -7.24 -4.57
N LYS A 133 26.73 -7.15 -3.67
CA LYS A 133 25.54 -6.31 -3.86
C LYS A 133 25.87 -4.82 -3.95
N GLU A 134 26.75 -4.31 -3.09
CA GLU A 134 27.15 -2.90 -3.09
C GLU A 134 27.83 -2.52 -4.40
N TYR A 135 28.70 -3.38 -4.91
CA TYR A 135 29.34 -3.19 -6.20
C TYR A 135 28.31 -3.14 -7.33
N VAL A 136 27.32 -4.05 -7.31
CA VAL A 136 26.26 -4.07 -8.31
C VAL A 136 25.40 -2.80 -8.24
N GLU A 137 25.01 -2.37 -7.05
CA GLU A 137 24.22 -1.16 -6.87
C GLU A 137 24.95 0.09 -7.38
N LYS A 138 26.22 0.23 -7.06
CA LYS A 138 27.07 1.32 -7.59
C LYS A 138 27.14 1.29 -9.11
N ARG A 139 27.32 0.09 -9.68
CA ARG A 139 27.37 -0.08 -11.13
C ARG A 139 26.05 0.24 -11.80
N VAL A 140 24.92 -0.12 -11.17
CA VAL A 140 23.57 0.25 -11.62
C VAL A 140 23.38 1.77 -11.60
N ALA A 141 23.78 2.44 -10.53
CA ALA A 141 23.72 3.89 -10.45
C ALA A 141 24.51 4.59 -11.59
N GLU A 142 25.74 4.16 -11.84
CA GLU A 142 26.56 4.66 -12.97
C GLU A 142 25.87 4.45 -14.32
N MET A 143 25.27 3.27 -14.54
CA MET A 143 24.55 2.98 -15.78
C MET A 143 23.29 3.83 -15.92
N MET A 144 22.56 4.09 -14.82
CA MET A 144 21.40 4.96 -14.82
C MET A 144 21.77 6.40 -15.15
N VAL A 145 22.89 6.92 -14.62
CA VAL A 145 23.40 8.24 -15.01
C VAL A 145 23.70 8.29 -16.51
N GLN A 146 24.34 7.26 -17.06
CA GLN A 146 24.66 7.20 -18.49
C GLN A 146 23.41 7.14 -19.38
N ASP A 147 22.38 6.38 -18.95
CA ASP A 147 21.14 6.18 -19.69
C ASP A 147 20.21 7.40 -19.65
N THR A 148 20.16 8.08 -18.51
CA THR A 148 19.18 9.15 -18.25
C THR A 148 19.77 10.55 -18.30
N GLY A 149 21.09 10.69 -18.10
CA GLY A 149 21.74 11.97 -17.91
C GLY A 149 21.51 12.59 -16.51
N ASP A 150 20.78 11.90 -15.64
CA ASP A 150 20.44 12.36 -14.30
C ASP A 150 21.53 11.94 -13.30
N ILE A 151 22.31 12.92 -12.82
CA ILE A 151 23.41 12.70 -11.88
C ILE A 151 22.94 12.31 -10.47
N GLY A 152 21.67 12.57 -10.12
CA GLY A 152 21.08 12.20 -8.83
C GLY A 152 21.13 10.68 -8.56
N TRP A 153 21.29 9.84 -9.60
CA TRP A 153 21.51 8.41 -9.43
C TRP A 153 22.81 8.04 -8.72
N ASN A 154 23.80 8.95 -8.66
CA ASN A 154 25.06 8.76 -7.93
C ASN A 154 25.01 9.29 -6.50
N ASP A 155 23.92 9.92 -6.09
CA ASP A 155 23.77 10.49 -4.75
C ASP A 155 22.72 9.67 -3.97
N GLU A 156 23.14 9.02 -2.89
CA GLU A 156 22.27 8.21 -2.05
C GLU A 156 21.18 9.03 -1.33
N GLU A 157 21.36 10.36 -1.23
CA GLU A 157 20.33 11.24 -0.67
C GLU A 157 19.23 11.56 -1.69
N ASP A 158 19.53 11.51 -2.99
CA ASP A 158 18.61 11.86 -4.07
C ASP A 158 17.74 10.67 -4.53
N TYR A 159 18.22 9.42 -4.44
CA TYR A 159 17.41 8.26 -4.81
C TYR A 159 16.90 7.46 -3.60
N LYS A 160 15.81 6.72 -3.80
CA LYS A 160 15.21 5.86 -2.77
C LYS A 160 15.43 4.39 -3.10
N SER A 161 15.99 3.64 -2.15
CA SER A 161 16.12 2.19 -2.23
C SER A 161 14.98 1.51 -1.48
N LEU A 162 14.28 0.59 -2.16
CA LEU A 162 13.28 -0.28 -1.53
C LEU A 162 13.87 -1.66 -1.32
N ILE A 163 13.71 -2.18 -0.11
CA ILE A 163 14.23 -3.48 0.31
C ILE A 163 13.03 -4.35 0.73
N LEU A 164 12.94 -5.56 0.17
CA LEU A 164 11.76 -6.43 0.35
C LEU A 164 11.65 -7.01 1.76
N GLU A 165 12.76 -7.30 2.43
CA GLU A 165 12.76 -8.03 3.69
C GLU A 165 13.60 -7.35 4.76
N HIS A 166 13.12 -7.37 5.99
CA HIS A 166 13.78 -6.75 7.13
C HIS A 166 15.20 -7.29 7.37
N HIS A 167 15.43 -8.60 7.18
CA HIS A 167 16.77 -9.17 7.35
C HIS A 167 17.77 -8.63 6.31
N MET A 168 17.32 -8.33 5.10
CA MET A 168 18.15 -7.69 4.07
C MET A 168 18.49 -6.25 4.46
N ALA A 169 17.53 -5.53 5.03
CA ALA A 169 17.76 -4.19 5.58
C ALA A 169 18.75 -4.23 6.74
N ALA A 170 18.58 -5.17 7.68
CA ALA A 170 19.48 -5.36 8.80
C ALA A 170 20.94 -5.64 8.34
N SER A 171 21.10 -6.46 7.29
CA SER A 171 22.39 -6.74 6.68
C SER A 171 23.00 -5.48 6.06
N ARG A 172 22.21 -4.71 5.31
CA ARG A 172 22.68 -3.47 4.64
C ARG A 172 23.13 -2.40 5.63
N PHE A 173 22.39 -2.24 6.73
CA PHE A 173 22.66 -1.23 7.75
C PHE A 173 23.56 -1.73 8.89
N GLY A 174 24.12 -2.95 8.79
CA GLY A 174 25.12 -3.48 9.72
C GLY A 174 24.58 -3.89 11.10
N PHE A 175 23.27 -4.11 11.26
CA PHE A 175 22.67 -4.54 12.53
C PHE A 175 22.09 -5.96 12.51
N SER A 176 22.58 -6.83 11.62
CA SER A 176 22.11 -8.22 11.49
C SER A 176 22.20 -9.01 12.80
N GLU A 177 23.28 -8.82 13.58
CA GLU A 177 23.48 -9.50 14.87
C GLU A 177 22.41 -9.13 15.91
N LEU A 178 21.91 -7.88 15.87
CA LEU A 178 20.80 -7.45 16.72
C LEU A 178 19.45 -7.96 16.21
N TYR A 179 19.28 -7.98 14.88
CA TYR A 179 18.01 -8.36 14.27
C TYR A 179 17.70 -9.85 14.42
N MET A 180 18.68 -10.75 14.23
CA MET A 180 18.48 -12.20 14.23
C MET A 180 17.82 -12.74 15.52
N PRO A 181 18.25 -12.37 16.74
CA PRO A 181 17.59 -12.80 17.96
C PRO A 181 16.15 -12.28 18.11
N LEU A 182 15.89 -11.05 17.65
CA LEU A 182 14.58 -10.40 17.78
C LEU A 182 13.54 -10.93 16.78
N SER A 183 13.98 -11.42 15.63
CA SER A 183 13.09 -11.95 14.59
C SER A 183 12.59 -13.37 14.87
N ASN A 184 13.23 -14.08 15.82
CA ASN A 184 12.90 -15.45 16.21
C ASN A 184 12.08 -15.51 17.52
N SER A 185 11.72 -14.39 18.11
CA SER A 185 10.88 -14.28 19.30
C SER A 185 9.42 -13.95 18.91
#